data_9ffdd1c7e5bd02e870407e2ddc73bbed
#
_entry.id   9ffdd1c7e5bd02e870407e2ddc73bbed
#
_cell.length_a   1.000
_cell.length_b   1.000
_cell.length_c   1.000
_cell.angle_alpha   90.00
_cell.angle_beta   90.00
_cell.angle_gamma   90.00
#
_symmetry.space_group_name_H-M   'P 1'
#
loop_
_entity.id
_entity.type
_entity.pdbx_description
1 polymer ?
#
loop_
_entity_poly.entity_id
_entity_poly.type
_entity_poly.pdbx_seq_one_letter_code
_entity_poly.pdbx_strand_id
1 'polypeptide(L)'
;IDDQGNINYDRISLFSTADYAFTFSYARQLKIPGFSYGVNAKVIRRIIGDFANSWGFGLDAGIQLERNNWKFGFMARDITTTFNAWSIDEEEYANVQNAVEGQNQELPENTEITLPKLQLGIAKSMTIRYDFDVKAELDLNMRFAETNDIISTSAFSISPAFGFEVGYINLVYLRGGVNNFQNIETLEGAPNDPDFEGEFQGDERIGFQPSFGVGFKYRGIQVDYAFTDIGDQSAALYSNVFSLKVSLDSFR
;
A
#
# COMPACT_ATOMS: atom_id res chain seq x y z
N ILE A 1 12.67 30.22 13.42
CA ILE A 1 13.19 30.57 14.75
C ILE A 1 13.73 32.00 14.63
N ASP A 2 13.35 32.91 15.52
CA ASP A 2 13.91 34.25 15.55
C ASP A 2 15.35 34.26 16.12
N ASP A 3 16.07 35.37 15.99
CA ASP A 3 17.44 35.51 16.47
C ASP A 3 17.60 35.31 18.01
N GLN A 4 16.47 35.14 18.71
CA GLN A 4 16.42 34.89 20.15
C GLN A 4 16.07 33.41 20.47
N GLY A 5 15.89 32.58 19.45
CA GLY A 5 15.57 31.14 19.59
C GLY A 5 14.08 30.83 19.79
N ASN A 6 13.17 31.83 19.63
CA ASN A 6 11.73 31.57 19.76
C ASN A 6 11.13 31.14 18.44
N ILE A 7 10.12 30.26 18.51
CA ILE A 7 9.37 29.84 17.34
C ILE A 7 8.41 30.97 16.94
N ASN A 8 8.55 31.46 15.71
CA ASN A 8 7.59 32.41 15.15
C ASN A 8 6.36 31.64 14.60
N TYR A 9 5.29 31.62 15.36
CA TYR A 9 4.05 30.93 15.01
C TYR A 9 3.30 31.59 13.85
N ASP A 10 3.55 32.85 13.53
CA ASP A 10 2.93 33.55 12.40
C ASP A 10 3.48 33.07 11.04
N ARG A 11 4.59 32.31 11.06
CA ARG A 11 5.21 31.68 9.89
C ARG A 11 4.79 30.21 9.70
N ILE A 12 3.93 29.68 10.56
CA ILE A 12 3.44 28.30 10.45
C ILE A 12 2.19 28.30 9.57
N SER A 13 2.29 27.76 8.35
CA SER A 13 1.13 27.49 7.49
C SER A 13 0.74 26.02 7.56
N LEU A 14 -0.55 25.78 7.68
CA LEU A 14 -1.13 24.44 7.60
C LEU A 14 -1.59 24.20 6.17
N PHE A 15 -1.20 23.09 5.56
CA PHE A 15 -1.74 22.65 4.30
C PHE A 15 -2.31 21.24 4.43
N SER A 16 -3.29 20.91 3.59
CA SER A 16 -3.90 19.58 3.53
C SER A 16 -3.49 18.87 2.25
N THR A 17 -3.46 17.55 2.30
CA THR A 17 -3.29 16.71 1.11
C THR A 17 -4.56 15.89 0.89
N ALA A 18 -4.94 15.72 -0.37
CA ALA A 18 -6.07 14.88 -0.74
C ALA A 18 -5.76 14.09 -2.02
N ASP A 19 -5.95 12.77 -1.94
CA ASP A 19 -5.79 11.87 -3.08
C ASP A 19 -7.13 11.24 -3.43
N TYR A 20 -7.54 11.37 -4.69
CA TYR A 20 -8.75 10.77 -5.24
C TYR A 20 -8.37 9.78 -6.33
N ALA A 21 -8.93 8.58 -6.28
CA ALA A 21 -8.75 7.57 -7.32
C ALA A 21 -10.12 7.10 -7.82
N PHE A 22 -10.35 7.26 -9.11
CA PHE A 22 -11.52 6.75 -9.80
C PHE A 22 -11.10 5.53 -10.62
N THR A 23 -11.67 4.36 -10.30
CA THR A 23 -11.33 3.11 -10.96
C THR A 23 -12.54 2.55 -11.69
N PHE A 24 -12.39 2.32 -12.98
CA PHE A 24 -13.36 1.62 -13.81
C PHE A 24 -12.88 0.20 -14.04
N SER A 25 -13.69 -0.77 -13.65
CA SER A 25 -13.33 -2.19 -13.69
C SER A 25 -14.25 -2.97 -14.63
N TYR A 26 -13.64 -3.84 -15.43
CA TYR A 26 -14.35 -4.82 -16.23
C TYR A 26 -13.78 -6.21 -15.93
N ALA A 27 -14.64 -7.17 -15.62
CA ALA A 27 -14.25 -8.55 -15.38
C ALA A 27 -15.20 -9.53 -16.03
N ARG A 28 -14.68 -10.67 -16.50
CA ARG A 28 -15.46 -11.71 -17.16
C ARG A 28 -14.88 -13.10 -16.88
N GLN A 29 -15.78 -14.08 -16.72
CA GLN A 29 -15.40 -15.48 -16.76
C GLN A 29 -15.24 -15.95 -18.21
N LEU A 30 -14.20 -16.72 -18.47
CA LEU A 30 -14.00 -17.38 -19.75
C LEU A 30 -14.84 -18.66 -19.84
N LYS A 31 -14.92 -19.22 -21.05
CA LYS A 31 -15.56 -20.53 -21.27
C LYS A 31 -14.79 -21.69 -20.62
N ILE A 32 -13.58 -21.45 -20.14
CA ILE A 32 -12.76 -22.39 -19.37
C ILE A 32 -13.26 -22.37 -17.93
N PRO A 33 -13.72 -23.48 -17.35
CA PRO A 33 -14.25 -23.51 -16.00
C PRO A 33 -13.23 -23.00 -14.98
N GLY A 34 -13.68 -22.06 -14.14
CA GLY A 34 -12.86 -21.45 -13.08
C GLY A 34 -11.89 -20.37 -13.54
N PHE A 35 -11.79 -20.09 -14.86
CA PHE A 35 -10.89 -19.06 -15.36
C PHE A 35 -11.63 -17.74 -15.57
N SER A 36 -11.12 -16.68 -14.96
CA SER A 36 -11.61 -15.30 -15.11
C SER A 36 -10.48 -14.32 -15.40
N TYR A 37 -10.81 -13.21 -16.02
CA TYR A 37 -9.90 -12.10 -16.25
C TYR A 37 -10.57 -10.77 -15.93
N GLY A 38 -9.77 -9.77 -15.64
CA GLY A 38 -10.25 -8.42 -15.38
C GLY A 38 -9.23 -7.38 -15.80
N VAL A 39 -9.73 -6.18 -16.09
CA VAL A 39 -8.94 -4.99 -16.39
C VAL A 39 -9.50 -3.82 -15.61
N ASN A 40 -8.63 -2.92 -15.18
CA ASN A 40 -9.00 -1.65 -14.55
C ASN A 40 -8.38 -0.50 -15.32
N ALA A 41 -9.14 0.58 -15.45
CA ALA A 41 -8.63 1.89 -15.86
C ALA A 41 -8.75 2.83 -14.65
N LYS A 42 -7.66 3.50 -14.30
CA LYS A 42 -7.58 4.41 -13.14
C LYS A 42 -7.34 5.83 -13.59
N VAL A 43 -8.06 6.76 -12.97
CA VAL A 43 -7.80 8.19 -13.03
C VAL A 43 -7.52 8.67 -11.62
N ILE A 44 -6.36 9.26 -11.41
CA ILE A 44 -5.88 9.69 -10.11
C ILE A 44 -5.80 11.21 -10.09
N ARG A 45 -6.32 11.83 -9.06
CA ARG A 45 -6.21 13.26 -8.79
C ARG A 45 -5.58 13.45 -7.43
N ARG A 46 -4.44 14.14 -7.39
CA ARG A 46 -3.74 14.46 -6.15
C ARG A 46 -3.69 15.96 -5.98
N ILE A 47 -3.87 16.42 -4.76
CA ILE A 47 -3.85 17.83 -4.38
C ILE A 47 -2.98 17.96 -3.15
N ILE A 48 -1.99 18.86 -3.19
CA ILE A 48 -1.10 19.14 -2.06
C ILE A 48 -1.18 20.63 -1.79
N GLY A 49 -1.92 21.01 -0.76
CA GLY A 49 -2.19 22.41 -0.47
C GLY A 49 -2.74 23.16 -1.69
N ASP A 50 -2.41 24.42 -1.79
CA ASP A 50 -2.77 25.27 -2.92
C ASP A 50 -1.67 25.32 -3.99
N PHE A 51 -0.46 24.79 -3.66
CA PHE A 51 0.71 24.95 -4.51
C PHE A 51 0.97 23.81 -5.49
N ALA A 52 0.39 22.62 -5.32
CA ALA A 52 0.63 21.51 -6.24
C ALA A 52 -0.59 20.62 -6.44
N ASN A 53 -0.80 20.22 -7.66
CA ASN A 53 -1.82 19.24 -8.00
C ASN A 53 -1.40 18.38 -9.20
N SER A 54 -1.89 17.15 -9.28
CA SER A 54 -1.59 16.27 -10.40
C SER A 54 -2.80 15.50 -10.90
N TRP A 55 -2.71 15.09 -12.16
CA TRP A 55 -3.57 14.08 -12.77
C TRP A 55 -2.72 12.90 -13.21
N GLY A 56 -3.20 11.71 -12.88
CA GLY A 56 -2.56 10.45 -13.24
C GLY A 56 -3.52 9.49 -13.92
N PHE A 57 -2.96 8.63 -14.81
CA PHE A 57 -3.70 7.59 -15.52
C PHE A 57 -2.92 6.30 -15.45
N GLY A 58 -3.61 5.18 -15.18
CA GLY A 58 -3.00 3.87 -15.12
C GLY A 58 -3.95 2.76 -15.54
N LEU A 59 -3.38 1.66 -16.00
CA LEU A 59 -4.10 0.44 -16.35
C LEU A 59 -3.59 -0.74 -15.52
N ASP A 60 -4.51 -1.58 -15.06
CA ASP A 60 -4.20 -2.86 -14.44
C ASP A 60 -4.86 -3.98 -15.25
N ALA A 61 -4.26 -5.17 -15.24
CA ALA A 61 -4.88 -6.37 -15.76
C ALA A 61 -4.57 -7.56 -14.85
N GLY A 62 -5.52 -8.49 -14.76
CA GLY A 62 -5.35 -9.68 -13.95
C GLY A 62 -6.10 -10.88 -14.51
N ILE A 63 -5.62 -12.04 -14.13
CA ILE A 63 -6.25 -13.34 -14.41
C ILE A 63 -6.35 -14.14 -13.11
N GLN A 64 -7.39 -14.93 -13.01
CA GLN A 64 -7.61 -15.83 -11.88
C GLN A 64 -8.07 -17.20 -12.39
N LEU A 65 -7.53 -18.25 -11.78
CA LEU A 65 -7.96 -19.62 -11.98
C LEU A 65 -8.40 -20.23 -10.65
N GLU A 66 -9.62 -20.71 -10.58
CA GLU A 66 -10.14 -21.43 -9.43
C GLU A 66 -10.44 -22.88 -9.82
N ARG A 67 -9.80 -23.85 -9.15
CA ARG A 67 -9.99 -25.28 -9.39
C ARG A 67 -9.70 -26.11 -8.14
N ASN A 68 -10.63 -27.01 -7.79
CA ASN A 68 -10.48 -27.94 -6.66
C ASN A 68 -10.08 -27.25 -5.35
N ASN A 69 -10.75 -26.13 -5.00
CA ASN A 69 -10.50 -25.31 -3.82
C ASN A 69 -9.12 -24.60 -3.82
N TRP A 70 -8.39 -24.65 -4.93
CA TRP A 70 -7.22 -23.82 -5.17
C TRP A 70 -7.60 -22.59 -5.97
N LYS A 71 -7.02 -21.47 -5.63
CA LYS A 71 -7.08 -20.23 -6.41
C LYS A 71 -5.67 -19.81 -6.76
N PHE A 72 -5.46 -19.48 -8.03
CA PHE A 72 -4.24 -18.91 -8.54
C PHE A 72 -4.58 -17.55 -9.12
N GLY A 73 -3.82 -16.54 -8.75
CA GLY A 73 -3.97 -15.18 -9.22
C GLY A 73 -2.68 -14.66 -9.85
N PHE A 74 -2.82 -13.92 -10.93
CA PHE A 74 -1.76 -13.08 -11.47
C PHE A 74 -2.35 -11.71 -11.75
N MET A 75 -1.69 -10.67 -11.28
CA MET A 75 -2.08 -9.28 -11.50
C MET A 75 -0.86 -8.45 -11.90
N ALA A 76 -0.99 -7.74 -13.00
CA ALA A 76 -0.08 -6.70 -13.39
C ALA A 76 -0.74 -5.35 -13.11
N ARG A 77 -0.13 -4.54 -12.27
CA ARG A 77 -0.60 -3.21 -11.88
C ARG A 77 0.25 -2.17 -12.55
N ASP A 78 -0.39 -1.07 -12.91
CA ASP A 78 0.26 0.07 -13.55
C ASP A 78 1.05 -0.33 -14.82
N ILE A 79 0.46 -1.20 -15.67
CA ILE A 79 1.09 -1.83 -16.84
C ILE A 79 1.62 -0.78 -17.82
N THR A 80 0.90 0.32 -17.97
CA THR A 80 1.27 1.42 -18.84
C THR A 80 2.25 2.38 -18.21
N THR A 81 2.74 2.06 -16.99
CA THR A 81 3.37 3.06 -16.14
C THR A 81 2.36 4.18 -15.80
N THR A 82 2.01 4.36 -14.54
CA THR A 82 1.10 5.47 -14.21
C THR A 82 1.85 6.78 -14.28
N PHE A 83 1.44 7.64 -15.19
CA PHE A 83 1.96 8.99 -15.34
C PHE A 83 1.16 9.92 -14.46
N ASN A 84 1.80 10.65 -13.58
CA ASN A 84 1.23 11.78 -12.86
C ASN A 84 1.85 13.07 -13.43
N ALA A 85 1.03 13.88 -14.07
CA ALA A 85 1.41 15.21 -14.54
C ALA A 85 1.10 16.22 -13.43
N TRP A 86 2.13 16.85 -12.90
CA TRP A 86 2.04 17.85 -11.86
C TRP A 86 1.92 19.26 -12.43
N SER A 87 1.03 20.05 -11.87
CA SER A 87 0.97 21.50 -12.05
C SER A 87 1.35 22.12 -10.70
N ILE A 88 2.41 22.92 -10.70
CA ILE A 88 2.96 23.58 -9.52
C ILE A 88 2.72 25.06 -9.70
N ASP A 89 2.15 25.71 -8.70
CA ASP A 89 2.06 27.18 -8.59
C ASP A 89 3.37 27.69 -8.03
N GLU A 90 4.16 28.34 -8.87
CA GLU A 90 5.50 28.81 -8.51
C GLU A 90 5.48 29.87 -7.42
N GLU A 91 4.45 30.75 -7.41
CA GLU A 91 4.32 31.83 -6.43
C GLU A 91 4.01 31.27 -5.04
N GLU A 92 3.03 30.35 -4.95
CA GLU A 92 2.68 29.68 -3.70
C GLU A 92 3.78 28.73 -3.22
N TYR A 93 4.47 28.06 -4.14
CA TYR A 93 5.62 27.21 -3.79
C TYR A 93 6.78 28.03 -3.23
N ALA A 94 7.07 29.19 -3.80
CA ALA A 94 8.10 30.10 -3.30
C ALA A 94 7.79 30.61 -1.88
N ASN A 95 6.52 30.83 -1.55
CA ASN A 95 6.09 31.19 -0.21
C ASN A 95 6.40 30.10 0.83
N VAL A 96 6.24 28.83 0.44
CA VAL A 96 6.57 27.67 1.30
C VAL A 96 8.08 27.50 1.44
N GLN A 97 8.84 27.66 0.35
CA GLN A 97 10.31 27.58 0.36
C GLN A 97 10.95 28.64 1.25
N ASN A 98 10.48 29.88 1.15
CA ASN A 98 11.01 30.98 1.93
C ASN A 98 10.77 30.83 3.44
N ALA A 99 9.89 29.92 3.85
CA ALA A 99 9.65 29.60 5.25
C ALA A 99 10.75 28.68 5.86
N VAL A 100 11.58 28.04 5.03
CA VAL A 100 12.62 27.09 5.47
C VAL A 100 13.96 27.52 4.86
N GLU A 101 14.82 28.12 5.65
CA GLU A 101 16.20 28.50 5.22
C GLU A 101 17.02 27.23 4.93
N GLY A 102 17.72 27.21 3.78
CA GLY A 102 18.72 26.19 3.44
C GLY A 102 18.21 25.01 2.62
N GLN A 103 16.98 25.03 2.12
CA GLN A 103 16.51 24.01 1.20
C GLN A 103 16.87 24.30 -0.28
N ASN A 104 16.99 23.21 -1.05
CA ASN A 104 17.26 23.27 -2.49
C ASN A 104 16.18 24.10 -3.19
N GLN A 105 16.55 25.10 -3.97
CA GLN A 105 15.61 26.01 -4.65
C GLN A 105 15.12 25.47 -5.99
N GLU A 106 15.44 24.23 -6.35
CA GLU A 106 14.98 23.63 -7.59
C GLU A 106 13.52 23.22 -7.50
N LEU A 107 12.75 23.59 -8.50
CA LEU A 107 11.36 23.12 -8.65
C LEU A 107 11.35 21.60 -8.85
N PRO A 108 10.42 20.87 -8.21
CA PRO A 108 10.24 19.45 -8.46
C PRO A 108 9.92 19.17 -9.94
N GLU A 109 10.34 18.00 -10.43
CA GLU A 109 9.99 17.57 -11.78
C GLU A 109 8.46 17.50 -11.95
N ASN A 110 7.97 18.02 -13.08
CA ASN A 110 6.53 18.07 -13.38
C ASN A 110 5.92 16.70 -13.74
N THR A 111 6.71 15.64 -13.73
CA THR A 111 6.24 14.29 -14.11
C THR A 111 6.74 13.27 -13.11
N GLU A 112 5.82 12.56 -12.51
CA GLU A 112 6.10 11.42 -11.65
C GLU A 112 5.65 10.13 -12.35
N ILE A 113 6.50 9.12 -12.32
CA ILE A 113 6.27 7.83 -12.98
C ILE A 113 6.16 6.73 -11.92
N THR A 114 5.04 6.02 -11.88
CA THR A 114 4.88 4.82 -11.07
C THR A 114 5.21 3.59 -11.90
N LEU A 115 6.27 2.85 -11.51
CA LEU A 115 6.69 1.65 -12.20
C LEU A 115 5.66 0.51 -12.09
N PRO A 116 5.57 -0.36 -13.11
CA PRO A 116 4.72 -1.54 -13.07
C PRO A 116 5.03 -2.45 -11.88
N LYS A 117 4.01 -3.13 -11.37
CA LYS A 117 4.12 -4.12 -10.30
C LYS A 117 3.44 -5.40 -10.74
N LEU A 118 4.05 -6.55 -10.44
CA LEU A 118 3.44 -7.86 -10.64
C LEU A 118 3.08 -8.47 -9.28
N GLN A 119 1.94 -9.12 -9.22
CA GLN A 119 1.48 -9.83 -8.04
C GLN A 119 1.07 -11.26 -8.45
N LEU A 120 1.65 -12.24 -7.80
CA LEU A 120 1.32 -13.66 -7.94
C LEU A 120 0.72 -14.12 -6.64
N GLY A 121 -0.44 -14.78 -6.70
CA GLY A 121 -1.12 -15.29 -5.52
C GLY A 121 -1.52 -16.75 -5.69
N ILE A 122 -1.41 -17.51 -4.60
CA ILE A 122 -1.96 -18.86 -4.48
C ILE A 122 -2.71 -18.96 -3.17
N ALA A 123 -3.96 -19.46 -3.24
CA ALA A 123 -4.76 -19.69 -2.05
C ALA A 123 -5.39 -21.10 -2.07
N LYS A 124 -5.56 -21.65 -0.88
CA LYS A 124 -6.24 -22.92 -0.65
C LYS A 124 -7.38 -22.72 0.33
N SER A 125 -8.58 -23.19 -0.03
CA SER A 125 -9.74 -23.22 0.87
C SER A 125 -10.07 -24.65 1.27
N MET A 126 -10.49 -24.83 2.53
CA MET A 126 -10.93 -26.11 3.09
C MET A 126 -12.11 -25.88 4.02
N THR A 127 -13.11 -26.74 3.96
CA THR A 127 -14.21 -26.75 4.93
C THR A 127 -13.93 -27.83 5.97
N ILE A 128 -13.93 -27.46 7.25
CA ILE A 128 -13.69 -28.36 8.39
C ILE A 128 -14.98 -28.48 9.17
N ARG A 129 -15.44 -29.71 9.39
CA ARG A 129 -16.65 -30.04 10.19
C ARG A 129 -17.91 -29.27 9.80
N TYR A 130 -18.11 -29.03 8.48
CA TYR A 130 -19.27 -28.33 7.90
C TYR A 130 -19.50 -26.89 8.37
N ASP A 131 -18.93 -26.48 9.52
CA ASP A 131 -19.19 -25.19 10.15
C ASP A 131 -18.04 -24.21 9.95
N PHE A 132 -16.84 -24.70 9.71
CA PHE A 132 -15.64 -23.87 9.58
C PHE A 132 -15.09 -23.92 8.16
N ASP A 133 -14.95 -22.76 7.56
CA ASP A 133 -14.20 -22.56 6.32
C ASP A 133 -12.85 -21.95 6.65
N VAL A 134 -11.78 -22.60 6.23
CA VAL A 134 -10.40 -22.13 6.42
C VAL A 134 -9.79 -21.84 5.06
N LYS A 135 -9.18 -20.67 4.93
CA LYS A 135 -8.43 -20.28 3.74
C LYS A 135 -7.02 -19.84 4.15
N ALA A 136 -6.03 -20.29 3.41
CA ALA A 136 -4.65 -19.80 3.51
C ALA A 136 -4.20 -19.28 2.14
N GLU A 137 -3.39 -18.23 2.16
CA GLU A 137 -2.95 -17.50 0.96
C GLU A 137 -1.47 -17.13 1.08
N LEU A 138 -0.76 -17.24 -0.03
CA LEU A 138 0.60 -16.76 -0.22
C LEU A 138 0.62 -15.88 -1.46
N ASP A 139 1.11 -14.66 -1.30
CA ASP A 139 1.34 -13.72 -2.38
C ASP A 139 2.82 -13.38 -2.53
N LEU A 140 3.25 -13.15 -3.77
CA LEU A 140 4.55 -12.61 -4.12
C LEU A 140 4.32 -11.29 -4.86
N ASN A 141 4.74 -10.19 -4.26
CA ASN A 141 4.68 -8.87 -4.84
C ASN A 141 6.04 -8.51 -5.43
N MET A 142 6.11 -8.35 -6.74
CA MET A 142 7.32 -7.98 -7.46
C MET A 142 7.25 -6.52 -7.93
N ARG A 143 8.32 -5.77 -7.73
CA ARG A 143 8.53 -4.39 -8.20
C ARG A 143 9.77 -4.34 -9.08
N PHE A 144 9.75 -3.54 -10.14
CA PHE A 144 10.89 -3.35 -11.03
C PHE A 144 11.77 -2.18 -10.56
N ALA A 145 12.19 -2.24 -9.32
CA ALA A 145 13.09 -1.30 -8.69
C ALA A 145 13.84 -2.00 -7.55
N GLU A 146 15.00 -1.48 -7.21
CA GLU A 146 15.69 -1.82 -5.97
C GLU A 146 14.96 -1.20 -4.79
N THR A 147 14.70 -2.00 -3.75
CA THR A 147 14.00 -1.59 -2.54
C THR A 147 14.62 -2.28 -1.33
N ASN A 148 14.13 -1.99 -0.13
CA ASN A 148 14.53 -2.68 1.10
C ASN A 148 13.80 -4.03 1.30
N ASP A 149 13.10 -4.56 0.28
CA ASP A 149 12.43 -5.85 0.38
C ASP A 149 13.45 -6.97 0.65
N ILE A 150 13.00 -8.04 1.33
CA ILE A 150 13.85 -9.19 1.73
C ILE A 150 14.62 -9.82 0.56
N ILE A 151 14.07 -9.74 -0.64
CA ILE A 151 14.76 -10.12 -1.88
C ILE A 151 14.78 -8.88 -2.76
N SER A 152 15.97 -8.29 -2.92
CA SER A 152 16.14 -7.09 -3.72
C SER A 152 17.43 -7.18 -4.55
N THR A 153 17.30 -6.72 -5.79
CA THR A 153 18.40 -6.61 -6.76
C THR A 153 18.28 -5.24 -7.44
N SER A 154 19.29 -4.84 -8.19
CA SER A 154 19.26 -3.59 -8.97
C SER A 154 18.14 -3.54 -10.03
N ALA A 155 17.58 -4.69 -10.44
CA ALA A 155 16.57 -4.76 -11.49
C ALA A 155 15.15 -4.99 -10.94
N PHE A 156 15.01 -5.70 -9.83
CA PHE A 156 13.71 -6.01 -9.23
C PHE A 156 13.82 -6.36 -7.75
N SER A 157 12.70 -6.24 -7.06
CA SER A 157 12.53 -6.70 -5.68
C SER A 157 11.26 -7.53 -5.52
N ILE A 158 11.25 -8.43 -4.52
CA ILE A 158 10.12 -9.32 -4.21
C ILE A 158 9.82 -9.23 -2.71
N SER A 159 8.56 -8.91 -2.40
CA SER A 159 8.01 -8.92 -1.05
C SER A 159 6.95 -10.01 -0.93
N PRO A 160 7.18 -11.09 -0.16
CA PRO A 160 6.17 -12.09 0.12
C PRO A 160 5.11 -11.56 1.08
N ALA A 161 3.89 -12.15 1.02
CA ALA A 161 2.83 -11.91 1.99
C ALA A 161 2.11 -13.22 2.28
N PHE A 162 1.73 -13.43 3.54
CA PHE A 162 0.99 -14.61 3.99
C PHE A 162 -0.30 -14.16 4.67
N GLY A 163 -1.40 -14.84 4.35
CA GLY A 163 -2.68 -14.59 4.96
C GLY A 163 -3.44 -15.85 5.28
N PHE A 164 -4.31 -15.78 6.29
CA PHE A 164 -5.28 -16.81 6.57
C PHE A 164 -6.63 -16.21 6.96
N GLU A 165 -7.68 -16.97 6.71
CA GLU A 165 -9.05 -16.65 7.11
C GLU A 165 -9.71 -17.90 7.69
N VAL A 166 -10.39 -17.74 8.82
CA VAL A 166 -11.25 -18.76 9.41
C VAL A 166 -12.67 -18.18 9.47
N GLY A 167 -13.58 -18.76 8.70
CA GLY A 167 -15.00 -18.43 8.72
C GLY A 167 -15.77 -19.46 9.56
N TYR A 168 -16.74 -18.98 10.34
CA TYR A 168 -17.67 -19.82 11.07
C TYR A 168 -19.09 -19.61 10.54
N ILE A 169 -19.71 -20.69 10.08
CA ILE A 169 -21.08 -20.77 9.49
C ILE A 169 -21.39 -19.66 8.48
N ASN A 170 -20.38 -19.19 7.73
CA ASN A 170 -20.48 -18.05 6.81
C ASN A 170 -21.00 -16.74 7.45
N LEU A 171 -20.91 -16.60 8.77
CA LEU A 171 -21.43 -15.47 9.54
C LEU A 171 -20.30 -14.61 10.10
N VAL A 172 -19.31 -15.23 10.75
CA VAL A 172 -18.19 -14.56 11.40
C VAL A 172 -16.90 -15.00 10.76
N TYR A 173 -15.97 -14.07 10.55
CA TYR A 173 -14.67 -14.31 9.96
C TYR A 173 -13.58 -13.73 10.85
N LEU A 174 -12.54 -14.52 11.09
CA LEU A 174 -11.30 -14.11 11.71
C LEU A 174 -10.20 -14.19 10.64
N ARG A 175 -9.40 -13.13 10.54
CA ARG A 175 -8.31 -13.02 9.57
C ARG A 175 -7.02 -12.63 10.25
N GLY A 176 -5.92 -13.12 9.70
CA GLY A 176 -4.59 -12.69 10.09
C GLY A 176 -3.66 -12.77 8.91
N GLY A 177 -2.63 -11.95 8.93
CA GLY A 177 -1.65 -11.94 7.89
C GLY A 177 -0.37 -11.24 8.30
N VAL A 178 0.65 -11.44 7.48
CA VAL A 178 1.94 -10.78 7.60
C VAL A 178 2.45 -10.46 6.21
N ASN A 179 2.93 -9.24 6.03
CA ASN A 179 3.46 -8.76 4.76
C ASN A 179 4.63 -7.80 5.00
N ASN A 180 5.08 -7.15 3.94
CA ASN A 180 6.09 -6.10 3.97
C ASN A 180 7.37 -6.52 4.69
N PHE A 181 7.91 -7.67 4.32
CA PHE A 181 9.21 -8.13 4.83
C PHE A 181 10.32 -7.28 4.24
N GLN A 182 11.05 -6.57 5.10
CA GLN A 182 12.09 -5.63 4.71
C GLN A 182 13.38 -5.86 5.50
N ASN A 183 14.51 -5.60 4.87
CA ASN A 183 15.79 -5.49 5.56
C ASN A 183 15.89 -4.09 6.16
N ILE A 184 15.98 -4.01 7.48
CA ILE A 184 16.11 -2.76 8.23
C ILE A 184 17.51 -2.70 8.82
N GLU A 185 18.25 -1.68 8.43
CA GLU A 185 19.51 -1.34 9.08
C GLU A 185 19.20 -0.48 10.30
N THR A 186 19.46 -1.00 11.48
CA THR A 186 19.32 -0.24 12.72
C THR A 186 20.68 0.33 13.10
N LEU A 187 20.83 1.63 13.04
CA LEU A 187 21.99 2.32 13.59
C LEU A 187 21.82 2.38 15.13
N GLU A 188 22.12 1.30 15.82
CA GLU A 188 22.18 1.33 17.28
C GLU A 188 23.48 2.02 17.71
N GLY A 189 23.33 3.11 18.46
CA GLY A 189 24.44 3.73 19.18
C GLY A 189 25.27 4.72 18.38
N ALA A 190 24.62 5.72 17.77
CA ALA A 190 25.34 6.95 17.48
C ALA A 190 25.91 7.48 18.83
N PRO A 191 27.22 7.38 19.11
CA PRO A 191 27.76 7.93 20.33
C PRO A 191 27.49 9.44 20.28
N ASN A 192 27.04 10.02 21.37
CA ASN A 192 27.00 11.47 21.56
C ASN A 192 28.43 12.06 21.64
N ASP A 193 29.39 11.38 21.07
CA ASP A 193 30.81 11.77 21.04
C ASP A 193 31.11 12.38 19.66
N PRO A 194 31.32 13.71 19.57
CA PRO A 194 31.65 14.40 18.32
C PRO A 194 33.00 13.96 17.72
N ASP A 195 33.83 13.22 18.45
CA ASP A 195 35.14 12.74 18.02
C ASP A 195 35.15 11.25 17.64
N PHE A 196 33.96 10.62 17.47
CA PHE A 196 33.87 9.21 17.10
C PHE A 196 34.27 8.99 15.62
N GLU A 197 35.46 8.46 15.40
CA GLU A 197 35.99 8.05 14.08
C GLU A 197 35.72 6.56 13.73
N GLY A 198 34.74 5.89 14.38
CA GLY A 198 34.41 4.50 14.14
C GLY A 198 33.49 4.29 12.94
N GLU A 199 33.65 3.19 12.21
CA GLU A 199 32.66 2.73 11.25
C GLU A 199 31.38 2.30 12.01
N PHE A 200 30.23 2.85 11.60
CA PHE A 200 28.94 2.41 12.13
C PHE A 200 28.66 1.00 11.62
N GLN A 201 28.70 0.03 12.49
CA GLN A 201 28.26 -1.32 12.19
C GLN A 201 26.77 -1.38 12.49
N GLY A 202 25.93 -1.23 11.44
CA GLY A 202 24.51 -1.40 11.56
C GLY A 202 24.15 -2.87 11.75
N ASP A 203 23.30 -3.19 12.71
CA ASP A 203 22.69 -4.51 12.81
C ASP A 203 21.54 -4.61 11.78
N GLU A 204 21.66 -5.56 10.87
CA GLU A 204 20.59 -5.90 9.92
C GLU A 204 19.54 -6.74 10.62
N ARG A 205 18.29 -6.29 10.58
CA ARG A 205 17.15 -7.08 11.05
C ARG A 205 16.04 -7.12 10.00
N ILE A 206 15.26 -8.20 10.03
CA ILE A 206 14.09 -8.33 9.16
C ILE A 206 12.89 -7.71 9.88
N GLY A 207 12.38 -6.62 9.30
CA GLY A 207 11.09 -6.06 9.68
C GLY A 207 9.95 -6.73 8.92
N PHE A 208 8.75 -6.75 9.50
CA PHE A 208 7.53 -7.24 8.86
C PHE A 208 6.31 -6.56 9.47
N GLN A 209 5.20 -6.56 8.73
CA GLN A 209 3.95 -5.94 9.17
C GLN A 209 2.87 -7.00 9.42
N PRO A 210 2.48 -7.24 10.68
CA PRO A 210 1.34 -8.08 11.01
C PRO A 210 0.02 -7.32 10.79
N SER A 211 -1.03 -8.06 10.46
CA SER A 211 -2.39 -7.54 10.33
C SER A 211 -3.40 -8.54 10.90
N PHE A 212 -4.47 -8.02 11.50
CA PHE A 212 -5.57 -8.81 12.03
C PHE A 212 -6.88 -8.21 11.59
N GLY A 213 -7.88 -9.06 11.37
CA GLY A 213 -9.20 -8.60 10.95
C GLY A 213 -10.31 -9.48 11.47
N VAL A 214 -11.46 -8.87 11.66
CA VAL A 214 -12.71 -9.55 11.98
C VAL A 214 -13.78 -9.13 10.97
N GLY A 215 -14.64 -10.07 10.59
CA GLY A 215 -15.72 -9.83 9.64
C GLY A 215 -17.03 -10.41 10.14
N PHE A 216 -18.11 -9.75 9.80
CA PHE A 216 -19.46 -10.21 10.06
C PHE A 216 -20.28 -10.10 8.76
N LYS A 217 -20.93 -11.20 8.36
CA LYS A 217 -21.72 -11.27 7.13
C LYS A 217 -23.11 -11.80 7.45
N TYR A 218 -24.14 -11.01 7.11
CA TYR A 218 -25.52 -11.41 7.31
C TYR A 218 -26.40 -10.90 6.17
N ARG A 219 -27.20 -11.77 5.55
CA ARG A 219 -28.18 -11.44 4.51
C ARG A 219 -27.66 -10.49 3.42
N GLY A 220 -26.46 -10.77 2.89
CA GLY A 220 -25.86 -9.96 1.81
C GLY A 220 -25.16 -8.67 2.26
N ILE A 221 -25.19 -8.37 3.55
CA ILE A 221 -24.40 -7.29 4.15
C ILE A 221 -23.19 -7.92 4.84
N GLN A 222 -22.02 -7.40 4.55
CA GLN A 222 -20.78 -7.78 5.23
C GLN A 222 -20.08 -6.53 5.75
N VAL A 223 -19.73 -6.56 7.02
CA VAL A 223 -18.94 -5.53 7.70
C VAL A 223 -17.62 -6.16 8.10
N ASP A 224 -16.52 -5.56 7.71
CA ASP A 224 -15.20 -6.01 8.08
C ASP A 224 -14.46 -4.88 8.80
N TYR A 225 -13.68 -5.26 9.79
CA TYR A 225 -12.74 -4.40 10.48
C TYR A 225 -11.36 -5.03 10.41
N ALA A 226 -10.36 -4.26 10.05
CA ALA A 226 -8.98 -4.68 10.07
C ALA A 226 -8.12 -3.67 10.83
N PHE A 227 -7.18 -4.23 11.57
CA PHE A 227 -6.13 -3.53 12.28
C PHE A 227 -4.80 -3.92 11.63
N THR A 228 -4.06 -2.95 11.15
CA THR A 228 -2.78 -3.18 10.49
C THR A 228 -1.77 -2.14 10.93
N ASP A 229 -0.52 -2.55 11.01
CA ASP A 229 0.60 -1.66 11.24
C ASP A 229 1.07 -1.11 9.88
N ILE A 230 1.03 0.20 9.70
CA ILE A 230 1.52 0.87 8.50
C ILE A 230 2.89 1.48 8.79
N GLY A 231 3.90 0.64 8.75
CA GLY A 231 5.29 1.08 8.65
C GLY A 231 6.07 1.11 9.95
N ASP A 232 7.14 0.39 9.89
CA ASP A 232 8.17 0.26 10.92
C ASP A 232 8.99 1.54 11.11
N GLN A 233 8.75 2.59 10.30
CA GLN A 233 9.53 3.82 10.32
C GLN A 233 8.94 4.97 11.14
N SER A 234 7.73 4.82 11.64
CA SER A 234 7.17 5.82 12.56
C SER A 234 6.50 5.13 13.73
N ALA A 235 7.00 5.39 14.91
CA ALA A 235 6.66 4.75 16.19
C ALA A 235 5.19 4.84 16.65
N ALA A 236 4.22 5.09 15.78
CA ALA A 236 2.84 5.33 16.23
C ALA A 236 1.72 5.13 15.21
N LEU A 237 1.89 4.54 14.04
CA LEU A 237 0.81 4.55 13.07
C LEU A 237 0.19 3.17 12.83
N TYR A 238 -0.72 2.79 13.72
CA TYR A 238 -1.69 1.76 13.46
C TYR A 238 -2.79 2.28 12.54
N SER A 239 -3.12 1.50 11.51
CA SER A 239 -4.30 1.78 10.69
C SER A 239 -5.48 0.94 11.09
N ASN A 240 -6.63 1.60 11.16
CA ASN A 240 -7.92 1.00 11.38
C ASN A 240 -8.71 1.09 10.08
N VAL A 241 -9.07 -0.04 9.48
CA VAL A 241 -9.80 -0.09 8.22
C VAL A 241 -11.19 -0.68 8.47
N PHE A 242 -12.21 0.07 8.10
CA PHE A 242 -13.61 -0.38 8.11
C PHE A 242 -14.08 -0.57 6.68
N SER A 243 -14.71 -1.70 6.39
CA SER A 243 -15.26 -2.00 5.08
C SER A 243 -16.72 -2.44 5.20
N LEU A 244 -17.55 -1.93 4.30
CA LEU A 244 -18.94 -2.34 4.15
C LEU A 244 -19.17 -2.85 2.73
N LYS A 245 -19.64 -4.09 2.61
CA LYS A 245 -20.04 -4.70 1.34
C LYS A 245 -21.51 -5.05 1.36
N VAL A 246 -22.25 -4.62 0.35
CA VAL A 246 -23.67 -4.92 0.16
C VAL A 246 -23.85 -5.68 -1.15
N SER A 247 -24.42 -6.88 -1.08
CA SER A 247 -24.77 -7.72 -2.23
C SER A 247 -26.22 -7.48 -2.60
N LEU A 248 -26.48 -6.77 -3.68
CA LEU A 248 -27.85 -6.41 -4.12
C LEU A 248 -28.68 -7.64 -4.52
N ASP A 249 -28.04 -8.71 -5.00
CA ASP A 249 -28.74 -9.96 -5.38
C ASP A 249 -29.35 -10.70 -4.18
N SER A 250 -28.92 -10.41 -2.98
CA SER A 250 -29.44 -11.04 -1.75
C SER A 250 -30.77 -10.42 -1.26
N PHE A 251 -31.23 -9.36 -1.91
CA PHE A 251 -32.47 -8.65 -1.59
C PHE A 251 -33.57 -8.82 -2.66
N ARG A 252 -33.34 -9.71 -3.64
CA ARG A 252 -34.31 -10.09 -4.68
C ARG A 252 -35.09 -11.34 -4.31
#